data_0c0125e69dc1b16c22063435bbd99cdf
#
_entry.id   0c0125e69dc1b16c22063435bbd99cdf
#
_cell.length_a   1.000
_cell.length_b   1.000
_cell.length_c   1.000
_cell.angle_alpha   90.00
_cell.angle_beta   90.00
_cell.angle_gamma   90.00
#
_symmetry.space_group_name_H-M   'P 1'
#
loop_
_entity.id
_entity.type
_entity.pdbx_description
1 polymer ?
#
loop_
_entity_poly.entity_id
_entity_poly.type
_entity_poly.pdbx_seq_one_letter_code
_entity_poly.pdbx_strand_id
1 'polypeptide(L)'
;MEAIELLKNKFGVQQKYLYQLKDGEETVLEIYWNPLTIAEREAIVAKSGDSGTNDDFALNLMITKALDKDGKRLFQDGHKASLRREVNATTLQDIQLAMINSGSEYKLEEAKATLKS
;
A
#
# COMPACT_ATOMS: atom_id res chain seq x y z
N MET A 1 25.52 1.61 -18.58
CA MET A 1 24.23 1.08 -18.13
C MET A 1 23.10 1.98 -18.59
N GLU A 2 22.10 1.41 -19.20
CA GLU A 2 20.98 2.20 -19.70
C GLU A 2 20.11 2.72 -18.56
N ALA A 3 19.49 3.87 -18.80
CA ALA A 3 18.64 4.51 -17.80
C ALA A 3 17.48 3.60 -17.34
N ILE A 4 16.89 2.85 -18.28
CA ILE A 4 15.79 1.93 -17.94
C ILE A 4 16.24 0.87 -16.93
N GLU A 5 17.45 0.36 -17.04
CA GLU A 5 17.97 -0.63 -16.11
C GLU A 5 18.22 -0.03 -14.74
N LEU A 6 18.73 1.21 -14.70
CA LEU A 6 18.90 1.91 -13.44
C LEU A 6 17.56 2.10 -12.71
N LEU A 7 16.54 2.50 -13.46
CA LEU A 7 15.21 2.69 -12.88
C LEU A 7 14.64 1.38 -12.33
N LYS A 8 14.78 0.29 -13.08
CA LYS A 8 14.31 -1.02 -12.62
C LYS A 8 15.04 -1.48 -11.37
N ASN A 9 16.36 -1.26 -11.32
CA ASN A 9 17.17 -1.73 -10.19
C ASN A 9 16.92 -0.93 -8.92
N LYS A 10 16.79 0.38 -9.05
CA LYS A 10 16.63 1.28 -7.89
C LYS A 10 15.18 1.48 -7.50
N PHE A 11 14.28 1.54 -8.46
CA PHE A 11 12.87 1.91 -8.25
C PHE A 11 11.92 0.93 -8.90
N GLY A 12 12.33 -0.33 -9.01
CA GLY A 12 11.53 -1.35 -9.67
C GLY A 12 10.52 -2.01 -8.72
N VAL A 13 9.74 -2.92 -9.29
CA VAL A 13 8.63 -3.57 -8.61
C VAL A 13 9.06 -4.57 -7.54
N GLN A 14 10.35 -4.88 -7.45
CA GLN A 14 10.86 -5.84 -6.47
C GLN A 14 11.01 -5.24 -5.08
N GLN A 15 11.02 -3.92 -4.98
CA GLN A 15 11.11 -3.23 -3.70
C GLN A 15 9.87 -3.55 -2.88
N LYS A 16 10.05 -3.87 -1.59
CA LYS A 16 8.94 -4.11 -0.69
C LYS A 16 8.87 -3.03 0.38
N TYR A 17 7.64 -2.69 0.75
CA TYR A 17 7.37 -1.71 1.80
C TYR A 17 6.55 -2.37 2.90
N LEU A 18 6.64 -1.81 4.09
CA LEU A 18 5.90 -2.27 5.26
C LEU A 18 5.35 -1.08 6.03
N TYR A 19 4.08 -1.13 6.36
CA TYR A 19 3.45 -0.22 7.30
C TYR A 19 2.89 -1.03 8.46
N GLN A 20 3.30 -0.67 9.67
CA GLN A 20 2.79 -1.30 10.88
C GLN A 20 1.69 -0.45 11.48
N LEU A 21 0.47 -0.95 11.43
CA LEU A 21 -0.67 -0.27 12.05
C LEU A 21 -0.66 -0.60 13.54
N LYS A 22 -0.58 0.42 14.36
CA LYS A 22 -0.46 0.26 15.80
C LYS A 22 -1.65 0.86 16.55
N ASP A 23 -2.00 0.22 17.65
CA ASP A 23 -2.91 0.77 18.65
C ASP A 23 -2.10 0.88 19.94
N GLY A 24 -1.63 2.11 20.23
CA GLY A 24 -0.65 2.30 21.29
C GLY A 24 0.68 1.64 20.95
N GLU A 25 1.12 0.71 21.78
CA GLU A 25 2.37 -0.03 21.54
C GLU A 25 2.15 -1.34 20.79
N GLU A 26 0.89 -1.77 20.68
CA GLU A 26 0.56 -3.04 20.04
C GLU A 26 0.46 -2.89 18.53
N THR A 27 1.12 -3.79 17.79
CA THR A 27 0.98 -3.87 16.35
C THR A 27 -0.26 -4.69 16.03
N VAL A 28 -1.28 -4.03 15.48
CA VAL A 28 -2.56 -4.65 15.14
C VAL A 28 -2.48 -5.39 13.82
N LEU A 29 -1.79 -4.78 12.85
CA LEU A 29 -1.73 -5.31 11.50
C LEU A 29 -0.45 -4.85 10.81
N GLU A 30 0.19 -5.77 10.10
CA GLU A 30 1.33 -5.44 9.25
C GLU A 30 0.87 -5.50 7.80
N ILE A 31 1.12 -4.42 7.07
CA ILE A 31 0.67 -4.28 5.69
C ILE A 31 1.90 -4.15 4.81
N TYR A 32 2.05 -5.08 3.87
CA TYR A 32 3.15 -5.10 2.91
C TYR A 32 2.64 -4.74 1.53
N TRP A 33 3.48 -4.13 0.71
CA TRP A 33 3.11 -3.86 -0.69
C TRP A 33 4.37 -3.64 -1.53
N ASN A 34 4.19 -3.78 -2.84
CA ASN A 34 5.21 -3.44 -3.83
C ASN A 34 4.85 -2.09 -4.46
N PRO A 35 5.82 -1.39 -5.05
CA PRO A 35 5.53 -0.09 -5.67
C PRO A 35 4.44 -0.18 -6.72
N LEU A 36 3.65 0.89 -6.80
CA LEU A 36 2.59 1.00 -7.79
C LEU A 36 3.19 1.32 -9.15
N THR A 37 2.87 0.52 -10.16
CA THR A 37 3.26 0.82 -11.54
C THR A 37 2.21 1.70 -12.20
N ILE A 38 2.56 2.32 -13.34
CA ILE A 38 1.61 3.11 -14.12
C ILE A 38 0.44 2.23 -14.58
N ALA A 39 0.75 1.01 -15.03
CA ALA A 39 -0.29 0.08 -15.48
C ALA A 39 -1.27 -0.27 -14.38
N GLU A 40 -0.75 -0.52 -13.16
CA GLU A 40 -1.60 -0.82 -12.02
C GLU A 40 -2.46 0.39 -11.62
N ARG A 41 -1.87 1.59 -11.67
CA ARG A 41 -2.61 2.81 -11.36
C ARG A 41 -3.76 3.03 -12.34
N GLU A 42 -3.50 2.83 -13.64
CA GLU A 42 -4.54 2.95 -14.66
C GLU A 42 -5.69 1.97 -14.42
N ALA A 43 -5.36 0.72 -14.07
CA ALA A 43 -6.36 -0.30 -13.79
C ALA A 43 -7.20 0.08 -12.56
N ILE A 44 -6.58 0.62 -11.53
CA ILE A 44 -7.27 1.04 -10.31
C ILE A 44 -8.18 2.24 -10.58
N VAL A 45 -7.69 3.21 -11.38
CA VAL A 45 -8.49 4.36 -11.78
C VAL A 45 -9.73 3.91 -12.57
N ALA A 46 -9.55 2.99 -13.51
CA ALA A 46 -10.67 2.46 -14.30
C ALA A 46 -11.70 1.77 -13.41
N LYS A 47 -11.24 1.05 -12.39
CA LYS A 47 -12.10 0.35 -11.44
C LYS A 47 -12.86 1.33 -10.54
N SER A 48 -12.32 2.53 -10.33
CA SER A 48 -12.94 3.54 -9.46
C SER A 48 -14.09 4.30 -10.13
N GLY A 49 -14.24 4.19 -11.44
CA GLY A 49 -15.37 4.77 -12.17
C GLY A 49 -15.28 6.27 -12.36
N ASP A 50 -16.25 6.80 -13.13
CA ASP A 50 -16.31 8.23 -13.50
C ASP A 50 -16.58 9.16 -12.32
N SER A 51 -17.28 8.65 -11.30
CA SER A 51 -17.54 9.40 -10.08
C SER A 51 -16.41 9.27 -9.09
N GLY A 52 -15.30 8.70 -9.53
CA GLY A 52 -14.18 8.36 -8.66
C GLY A 52 -13.66 9.55 -7.90
N THR A 53 -14.00 9.58 -6.61
CA THR A 53 -13.37 10.51 -5.69
C THR A 53 -11.96 9.96 -5.39
N ASN A 54 -11.10 10.81 -4.85
CA ASN A 54 -9.80 10.36 -4.37
C ASN A 54 -9.96 9.22 -3.35
N ASP A 55 -11.08 9.22 -2.63
CA ASP A 55 -11.37 8.18 -1.64
C ASP A 55 -11.59 6.82 -2.29
N ASP A 56 -12.30 6.78 -3.43
CA ASP A 56 -12.51 5.52 -4.16
C ASP A 56 -11.19 4.98 -4.70
N PHE A 57 -10.37 5.84 -5.28
CA PHE A 57 -9.04 5.43 -5.76
C PHE A 57 -8.21 4.86 -4.62
N ALA A 58 -8.12 5.58 -3.51
CA ALA A 58 -7.31 5.18 -2.36
C ALA A 58 -7.79 3.86 -1.78
N LEU A 59 -9.10 3.67 -1.68
CA LEU A 59 -9.67 2.45 -1.16
C LEU A 59 -9.40 1.26 -2.08
N ASN A 60 -9.56 1.43 -3.39
CA ASN A 60 -9.26 0.39 -4.36
C ASN A 60 -7.77 0.05 -4.39
N LEU A 61 -6.90 1.06 -4.23
CA LEU A 61 -5.46 0.86 -4.12
C LEU A 61 -5.14 -0.05 -2.93
N MET A 62 -5.70 0.26 -1.78
CA MET A 62 -5.48 -0.53 -0.57
C MET A 62 -5.94 -1.97 -0.76
N ILE A 63 -7.16 -2.17 -1.26
CA ILE A 63 -7.72 -3.50 -1.48
C ILE A 63 -6.88 -4.31 -2.46
N THR A 64 -6.42 -3.66 -3.53
CA THR A 64 -5.68 -4.35 -4.59
C THR A 64 -4.24 -4.68 -4.20
N LYS A 65 -3.57 -3.77 -3.50
CA LYS A 65 -2.13 -3.85 -3.27
C LYS A 65 -1.72 -4.33 -1.89
N ALA A 66 -2.57 -4.22 -0.87
CA ALA A 66 -2.17 -4.59 0.49
C ALA A 66 -2.00 -6.11 0.62
N LEU A 67 -0.83 -6.52 1.10
CA LEU A 67 -0.45 -7.94 1.21
C LEU A 67 -0.04 -8.27 2.64
N ASP A 68 -0.13 -9.54 3.01
CA ASP A 68 0.45 -10.03 4.25
C ASP A 68 1.94 -10.37 4.03
N LYS A 69 2.60 -10.83 5.07
CA LYS A 69 4.03 -11.16 5.01
C LYS A 69 4.35 -12.27 3.99
N ASP A 70 3.38 -13.10 3.66
CA ASP A 70 3.52 -14.20 2.73
C ASP A 70 3.17 -13.82 1.30
N GLY A 71 2.80 -12.56 1.06
CA GLY A 71 2.45 -12.06 -0.26
C GLY A 71 1.00 -12.29 -0.66
N LYS A 72 0.16 -12.68 0.28
CA LYS A 72 -1.27 -12.89 0.04
C LYS A 72 -2.05 -11.61 0.29
N ARG A 73 -3.10 -11.40 -0.49
CA ARG A 73 -3.94 -10.21 -0.32
C ARG A 73 -4.59 -10.20 1.05
N LEU A 74 -4.47 -9.06 1.74
CA LEU A 74 -5.12 -8.85 3.03
C LEU A 74 -6.61 -8.61 2.90
N PHE A 75 -7.03 -7.96 1.80
CA PHE A 75 -8.42 -7.58 1.58
C PHE A 75 -8.94 -8.15 0.27
N GLN A 76 -10.23 -8.46 0.24
CA GLN A 76 -10.90 -8.92 -0.96
C GLN A 76 -11.82 -7.81 -1.48
N ASP A 77 -12.19 -7.89 -2.75
CA ASP A 77 -13.05 -6.87 -3.36
C ASP A 77 -14.37 -6.71 -2.60
N GLY A 78 -14.89 -7.80 -2.06
CA GLY A 78 -16.11 -7.77 -1.27
C GLY A 78 -16.01 -7.03 0.05
N HIS A 79 -14.81 -6.69 0.51
CA HIS A 79 -14.62 -5.95 1.77
C HIS A 79 -14.80 -4.44 1.61
N LYS A 80 -14.93 -3.95 0.37
CA LYS A 80 -14.95 -2.50 0.11
C LYS A 80 -16.05 -1.78 0.90
N ALA A 81 -17.25 -2.35 0.91
CA ALA A 81 -18.38 -1.73 1.63
C ALA A 81 -18.14 -1.66 3.13
N SER A 82 -17.61 -2.74 3.72
CA SER A 82 -17.29 -2.76 5.15
C SER A 82 -16.19 -1.78 5.50
N LEU A 83 -15.16 -1.69 4.67
CA LEU A 83 -14.08 -0.73 4.89
C LEU A 83 -14.60 0.71 4.86
N ARG A 84 -15.50 1.01 3.94
CA ARG A 84 -16.08 2.35 3.82
C ARG A 84 -16.96 2.74 5.01
N ARG A 85 -17.70 1.78 5.56
CA ARG A 85 -18.76 2.06 6.52
C ARG A 85 -18.42 1.71 7.96
N GLU A 86 -17.53 0.77 8.16
CA GLU A 86 -17.30 0.17 9.48
C GLU A 86 -15.91 0.43 10.04
N VAL A 87 -15.01 1.02 9.25
CA VAL A 87 -13.64 1.29 9.70
C VAL A 87 -13.41 2.79 9.74
N ASN A 88 -12.67 3.22 10.75
CA ASN A 88 -12.35 4.63 10.98
C ASN A 88 -11.64 5.24 9.77
N ALA A 89 -12.16 6.38 9.30
CA ALA A 89 -11.64 7.05 8.11
C ALA A 89 -10.19 7.50 8.27
N THR A 90 -9.82 8.01 9.44
CA THR A 90 -8.45 8.46 9.69
C THR A 90 -7.47 7.30 9.63
N THR A 91 -7.83 6.15 10.19
CA THR A 91 -7.02 4.93 10.13
C THR A 91 -6.80 4.49 8.68
N LEU A 92 -7.86 4.47 7.89
CA LEU A 92 -7.76 4.10 6.47
C LEU A 92 -6.88 5.09 5.71
N GLN A 93 -7.01 6.39 5.98
CA GLN A 93 -6.19 7.40 5.34
C GLN A 93 -4.71 7.23 5.65
N ASP A 94 -4.37 6.90 6.90
CA ASP A 94 -2.98 6.68 7.28
C ASP A 94 -2.37 5.53 6.49
N ILE A 95 -3.10 4.42 6.35
CA ILE A 95 -2.66 3.29 5.55
C ILE A 95 -2.49 3.69 4.09
N GLN A 96 -3.49 4.36 3.54
CA GLN A 96 -3.51 4.76 2.13
C GLN A 96 -2.38 5.74 1.81
N LEU A 97 -2.12 6.71 2.69
CA LEU A 97 -1.03 7.65 2.49
C LEU A 97 0.33 6.96 2.51
N ALA A 98 0.52 6.01 3.42
CA ALA A 98 1.75 5.23 3.47
C ALA A 98 1.97 4.51 2.14
N MET A 99 0.93 3.88 1.61
CA MET A 99 1.02 3.12 0.36
C MET A 99 1.22 4.02 -0.87
N ILE A 100 0.55 5.17 -0.91
CA ILE A 100 0.68 6.12 -2.02
C ILE A 100 2.07 6.73 -2.05
N ASN A 101 2.56 7.18 -0.90
CA ASN A 101 3.85 7.84 -0.80
C ASN A 101 5.02 6.88 -0.99
N SER A 102 4.88 5.66 -0.49
CA SER A 102 5.93 4.64 -0.55
C SER A 102 7.32 5.21 -0.25
N GLY A 103 7.38 6.04 0.80
CA GLY A 103 8.61 6.71 1.18
C GLY A 103 9.66 5.75 1.75
N SER A 104 10.89 6.22 1.87
CA SER A 104 11.99 5.40 2.34
C SER A 104 11.74 4.84 3.75
N GLU A 105 11.00 5.55 4.58
CA GLU A 105 10.66 5.11 5.93
C GLU A 105 9.82 3.82 5.95
N TYR A 106 9.15 3.50 4.83
CA TYR A 106 8.34 2.30 4.73
C TYR A 106 9.05 1.13 4.03
N LYS A 107 10.25 1.34 3.51
CA LYS A 107 11.00 0.26 2.89
C LYS A 107 11.27 -0.83 3.92
N LEU A 108 11.02 -2.06 3.55
CA LEU A 108 11.15 -3.19 4.46
C LEU A 108 12.56 -3.29 5.07
N GLU A 109 13.58 -3.06 4.26
CA GLU A 109 14.96 -3.12 4.74
C GLU A 109 15.25 -2.06 5.79
N GLU A 110 14.76 -0.84 5.60
CA GLU A 110 14.97 0.24 6.55
C GLU A 110 14.14 0.04 7.81
N ALA A 111 12.93 -0.50 7.68
CA ALA A 111 12.11 -0.84 8.84
C ALA A 111 12.82 -1.86 9.72
N LYS A 112 13.44 -2.89 9.13
CA LYS A 112 14.21 -3.89 9.86
C LYS A 112 15.44 -3.30 10.52
N ALA A 113 16.14 -2.38 9.83
CA ALA A 113 17.29 -1.71 10.41
C ALA A 113 16.91 -0.87 11.62
N THR A 114 15.79 -0.17 11.54
CA THR A 114 15.26 0.63 12.64
C THR A 114 14.91 -0.24 13.85
N LEU A 115 14.33 -1.40 13.61
CA LEU A 115 13.97 -2.32 14.67
C LEU A 115 15.18 -2.94 15.36
N LYS A 116 16.30 -3.04 14.66
CA LYS A 116 17.54 -3.61 15.21
C LYS A 116 18.36 -2.58 15.99
N SER A 117 18.09 -1.32 15.80
CA SER A 117 18.77 -0.26 16.52
C SER A 117 18.03 0.08 17.81
#